data_1a2c41b738104d4a6a6ad7ce9cd8c76a
#
_entry.id   1a2c41b738104d4a6a6ad7ce9cd8c76a
#
_cell.length_a   1.000
_cell.length_b   1.000
_cell.length_c   1.000
_cell.angle_alpha   90.00
_cell.angle_beta   90.00
_cell.angle_gamma   90.00
#
_symmetry.space_group_name_H-M   'P 1'
#
loop_
_entity.id
_entity.type
_entity.pdbx_description
1 polymer ?
#
loop_
_entity_poly.entity_id
_entity_poly.type
_entity_poly.pdbx_seq_one_letter_code
_entity_poly.pdbx_strand_id
1 'polypeptide(L)'
;MTRASVEKFWRDIAASHKEGAFDVLASGYADPKRGYHNWSHLEDLLTKLDILEGLATRKDLLIAAIFWHDAVFVTYEPDGAQRPDAVNVRASAALFETYSLHSPADAQAVCELILATTTHLSAQASEGRYKGFSQDFDLFLDLDLSSLGASWPVFRKNLDQIHFEYSLTPQEIFYQDRLRMFEKFQNYSVNLYRLKESRDLWLAQAQENIKRAQIELLELLAK
;
A
#
# COMPACT_ATOMS: atom_id res chain seq x y z
N MET A 1 0.32 18.37 -2.88
CA MET A 1 -0.69 17.71 -2.02
C MET A 1 -0.15 17.77 -0.60
N THR A 2 -0.97 18.02 0.37
CA THR A 2 -0.51 18.44 1.68
C THR A 2 -1.02 17.47 2.75
N ARG A 3 -0.25 17.29 3.82
CA ARG A 3 -0.64 16.65 5.08
C ARG A 3 -2.09 17.00 5.50
N ALA A 4 -2.55 18.20 5.23
CA ALA A 4 -3.88 18.67 5.59
C ALA A 4 -5.04 17.87 4.96
N SER A 5 -4.87 17.30 3.76
CA SER A 5 -5.91 16.50 3.10
C SER A 5 -6.19 15.16 3.78
N VAL A 6 -5.17 14.57 4.42
CA VAL A 6 -5.31 13.29 5.15
C VAL A 6 -5.71 13.50 6.62
N GLU A 7 -5.48 14.68 7.20
CA GLU A 7 -5.82 14.97 8.61
C GLU A 7 -7.31 14.86 8.92
N LYS A 8 -8.18 15.04 7.92
CA LYS A 8 -9.62 14.84 8.10
C LYS A 8 -9.94 13.39 8.48
N PHE A 9 -9.30 12.41 7.80
CA PHE A 9 -9.48 10.99 8.07
C PHE A 9 -8.84 10.57 9.40
N TRP A 10 -7.69 11.16 9.74
CA TRP A 10 -7.08 10.92 11.04
C TRP A 10 -7.99 11.31 12.20
N ARG A 11 -8.71 12.44 12.07
CA ARG A 11 -9.65 12.88 13.12
C ARG A 11 -10.73 11.85 13.44
N ASP A 12 -11.14 11.06 12.46
CA ASP A 12 -12.18 10.03 12.63
C ASP A 12 -11.68 8.86 13.49
N ILE A 13 -10.38 8.61 13.54
CA ILE A 13 -9.76 7.50 14.26
C ILE A 13 -8.83 7.94 15.41
N ALA A 14 -8.60 9.22 15.60
CA ALA A 14 -7.63 9.74 16.56
C ALA A 14 -7.88 9.25 18.00
N ALA A 15 -9.16 9.14 18.41
CA ALA A 15 -9.53 8.65 19.75
C ALA A 15 -9.12 7.19 20.02
N SER A 16 -8.87 6.41 18.96
CA SER A 16 -8.41 5.02 19.05
C SER A 16 -6.89 4.88 19.06
N HIS A 17 -6.16 6.00 19.24
CA HIS A 17 -4.70 6.02 19.22
C HIS A 17 -4.14 6.83 20.42
N LYS A 18 -2.94 6.45 20.86
CA LYS A 18 -2.22 7.18 21.91
C LYS A 18 -1.75 8.54 21.38
N GLU A 19 -1.53 9.46 22.33
CA GLU A 19 -0.89 10.74 22.05
C GLU A 19 0.47 10.54 21.34
N GLY A 20 0.79 11.42 20.38
CA GLY A 20 2.00 11.32 19.56
C GLY A 20 1.91 10.35 18.37
N ALA A 21 0.84 9.55 18.25
CA ALA A 21 0.68 8.61 17.13
C ALA A 21 0.76 9.31 15.77
N PHE A 22 0.06 10.44 15.61
CA PHE A 22 0.08 11.18 14.35
C PHE A 22 1.45 11.82 14.06
N ASP A 23 2.18 12.25 15.09
CA ASP A 23 3.51 12.86 14.91
C ASP A 23 4.54 11.83 14.41
N VAL A 24 4.43 10.58 14.90
CA VAL A 24 5.27 9.47 14.43
C VAL A 24 4.97 9.16 12.95
N LEU A 25 3.70 9.07 12.57
CA LEU A 25 3.29 8.90 11.17
C LEU A 25 3.76 10.09 10.32
N ALA A 26 3.58 11.32 10.85
CA ALA A 26 3.98 12.53 10.16
C ALA A 26 5.48 12.57 9.88
N SER A 27 6.29 12.15 10.83
CA SER A 27 7.74 12.05 10.66
C SER A 27 8.11 11.00 9.60
N GLY A 28 7.48 9.82 9.64
CA GLY A 28 7.75 8.74 8.69
C GLY A 28 7.38 9.11 7.24
N TYR A 29 6.16 9.57 7.02
CA TYR A 29 5.66 9.91 5.67
C TYR A 29 6.24 11.22 5.10
N ALA A 30 6.91 12.04 5.91
CA ALA A 30 7.64 13.23 5.46
C ALA A 30 9.10 12.96 5.15
N ASP A 31 9.61 11.73 5.29
CA ASP A 31 10.99 11.39 4.97
C ASP A 31 11.26 11.71 3.47
N PRO A 32 12.25 12.56 3.15
CA PRO A 32 12.57 12.93 1.77
C PRO A 32 13.07 11.76 0.93
N LYS A 33 13.43 10.64 1.52
CA LYS A 33 13.81 9.40 0.82
C LYS A 33 12.60 8.63 0.28
N ARG A 34 11.38 8.97 0.73
CA ARG A 34 10.14 8.34 0.28
C ARG A 34 9.58 9.11 -0.93
N GLY A 35 9.87 8.61 -2.12
CA GLY A 35 9.36 9.18 -3.36
C GLY A 35 7.89 8.83 -3.58
N TYR A 36 7.52 7.56 -3.37
CA TYR A 36 6.17 7.02 -3.55
C TYR A 36 5.45 6.76 -2.22
N HIS A 37 6.09 6.06 -1.24
CA HIS A 37 5.48 5.67 0.04
C HIS A 37 5.45 6.85 1.02
N ASN A 38 4.74 7.92 0.65
CA ASN A 38 4.62 9.19 1.36
C ASN A 38 3.15 9.64 1.50
N TRP A 39 2.92 10.86 1.95
CA TRP A 39 1.57 11.40 2.14
C TRP A 39 0.66 11.33 0.91
N SER A 40 1.20 11.42 -0.30
CA SER A 40 0.37 11.36 -1.51
C SER A 40 -0.16 9.95 -1.78
N HIS A 41 0.58 8.90 -1.38
CA HIS A 41 0.09 7.53 -1.42
C HIS A 41 -1.09 7.35 -0.45
N LEU A 42 -0.96 7.78 0.80
CA LEU A 42 -2.07 7.71 1.76
C LEU A 42 -3.31 8.47 1.28
N GLU A 43 -3.11 9.68 0.75
CA GLU A 43 -4.22 10.50 0.22
C GLU A 43 -4.95 9.79 -0.92
N ASP A 44 -4.21 9.14 -1.81
CA ASP A 44 -4.77 8.36 -2.92
C ASP A 44 -5.64 7.20 -2.40
N LEU A 45 -5.12 6.41 -1.44
CA LEU A 45 -5.86 5.30 -0.84
C LEU A 45 -7.12 5.79 -0.10
N LEU A 46 -6.99 6.81 0.74
CA LEU A 46 -8.10 7.36 1.53
C LEU A 46 -9.19 7.98 0.64
N THR A 47 -8.80 8.64 -0.45
CA THR A 47 -9.75 9.19 -1.43
C THR A 47 -10.52 8.07 -2.14
N LYS A 48 -9.84 6.99 -2.51
CA LYS A 48 -10.46 5.82 -3.13
C LYS A 48 -11.35 5.05 -2.14
N LEU A 49 -10.96 4.96 -0.86
CA LEU A 49 -11.81 4.42 0.20
C LEU A 49 -13.11 5.23 0.33
N ASP A 50 -13.06 6.58 0.27
CA ASP A 50 -14.27 7.41 0.27
C ASP A 50 -15.18 7.11 -0.94
N ILE A 51 -14.62 6.86 -2.12
CA ILE A 51 -15.40 6.49 -3.33
C ILE A 51 -16.08 5.13 -3.14
N LEU A 52 -15.42 4.20 -2.47
CA LEU A 52 -15.90 2.82 -2.25
C LEU A 52 -16.45 2.60 -0.82
N GLU A 53 -16.77 3.67 -0.08
CA GLU A 53 -17.17 3.57 1.33
C GLU A 53 -18.38 2.66 1.57
N GLY A 54 -19.29 2.54 0.58
CA GLY A 54 -20.43 1.63 0.64
C GLY A 54 -20.06 0.14 0.72
N LEU A 55 -18.80 -0.22 0.43
CA LEU A 55 -18.29 -1.59 0.57
C LEU A 55 -17.65 -1.82 1.95
N ALA A 56 -17.27 -0.77 2.67
CA ALA A 56 -16.60 -0.87 3.95
C ALA A 56 -17.57 -1.23 5.08
N THR A 57 -17.27 -2.29 5.82
CA THR A 57 -18.00 -2.64 7.05
C THR A 57 -17.45 -1.88 8.25
N ARG A 58 -16.11 -1.82 8.38
CA ARG A 58 -15.41 -1.12 9.44
C ARG A 58 -14.42 -0.11 8.82
N LYS A 59 -15.01 1.00 8.29
CA LYS A 59 -14.23 2.09 7.67
C LYS A 59 -13.15 2.64 8.61
N ASP A 60 -13.42 2.68 9.91
CA ASP A 60 -12.48 3.11 10.94
C ASP A 60 -11.21 2.23 10.97
N LEU A 61 -11.35 0.91 10.90
CA LEU A 61 -10.22 -0.01 10.89
C LEU A 61 -9.45 0.02 9.55
N LEU A 62 -10.17 0.23 8.44
CA LEU A 62 -9.54 0.43 7.12
C LEU A 62 -8.71 1.70 7.09
N ILE A 63 -9.23 2.82 7.63
CA ILE A 63 -8.46 4.07 7.77
C ILE A 63 -7.21 3.83 8.62
N ALA A 64 -7.34 3.14 9.77
CA ALA A 64 -6.18 2.81 10.60
C ALA A 64 -5.16 1.97 9.81
N ALA A 65 -5.58 0.92 9.11
CA ALA A 65 -4.69 0.10 8.30
C ALA A 65 -3.97 0.93 7.22
N ILE A 66 -4.69 1.83 6.53
CA ILE A 66 -4.09 2.74 5.52
C ILE A 66 -3.03 3.65 6.16
N PHE A 67 -3.26 4.23 7.34
CA PHE A 67 -2.26 5.08 7.98
C PHE A 67 -1.03 4.30 8.44
N TRP A 68 -1.19 3.03 8.82
CA TRP A 68 -0.12 2.29 9.49
C TRP A 68 0.61 1.27 8.60
N HIS A 69 0.11 0.87 7.41
CA HIS A 69 0.71 -0.22 6.63
C HIS A 69 2.16 0.06 6.22
N ASP A 70 2.46 1.29 5.85
CA ASP A 70 3.78 1.79 5.46
C ASP A 70 4.38 2.78 6.47
N ALA A 71 3.91 2.76 7.74
CA ALA A 71 4.44 3.65 8.79
C ALA A 71 5.95 3.50 8.94
N VAL A 72 6.45 2.28 8.83
CA VAL A 72 7.88 1.97 8.71
C VAL A 72 8.17 1.55 7.28
N PHE A 73 8.95 2.34 6.58
CA PHE A 73 9.42 2.03 5.22
C PHE A 73 10.89 2.45 5.08
N VAL A 74 11.76 1.47 4.96
CA VAL A 74 13.21 1.63 4.80
C VAL A 74 13.65 0.69 3.68
N THR A 75 14.29 1.22 2.65
CA THR A 75 14.73 0.42 1.49
C THR A 75 16.06 -0.29 1.72
N TYR A 76 16.92 0.28 2.56
CA TYR A 76 18.26 -0.27 2.79
C TYR A 76 18.61 -0.29 4.28
N GLU A 77 19.28 -1.37 4.69
CA GLU A 77 19.89 -1.48 6.01
C GLU A 77 21.13 -0.54 6.11
N PRO A 78 21.65 -0.26 7.32
CA PRO A 78 22.82 0.62 7.50
C PRO A 78 24.08 0.17 6.77
N ASP A 79 24.21 -1.13 6.46
CA ASP A 79 25.31 -1.71 5.70
C ASP A 79 25.12 -1.61 4.17
N GLY A 80 24.01 -1.04 3.72
CA GLY A 80 23.64 -0.88 2.32
C GLY A 80 22.90 -2.07 1.70
N ALA A 81 22.66 -3.14 2.45
CA ALA A 81 21.87 -4.27 1.96
C ALA A 81 20.40 -3.84 1.76
N GLN A 82 19.76 -4.32 0.70
CA GLN A 82 18.35 -4.07 0.49
C GLN A 82 17.53 -4.75 1.59
N ARG A 83 16.68 -3.96 2.24
CA ARG A 83 15.80 -4.46 3.30
C ARG A 83 14.63 -5.22 2.70
N PRO A 84 14.35 -6.46 3.15
CA PRO A 84 13.15 -7.18 2.71
C PRO A 84 11.88 -6.44 3.13
N ASP A 85 10.93 -6.31 2.21
CA ASP A 85 9.66 -5.61 2.46
C ASP A 85 8.88 -6.19 3.66
N ALA A 86 8.85 -7.50 3.81
CA ALA A 86 8.25 -8.16 4.97
C ALA A 86 8.81 -7.70 6.34
N VAL A 87 10.02 -7.11 6.39
CA VAL A 87 10.58 -6.53 7.63
C VAL A 87 9.92 -5.19 7.91
N ASN A 88 9.72 -4.35 6.88
CA ASN A 88 8.99 -3.08 6.98
C ASN A 88 7.55 -3.29 7.43
N VAL A 89 6.84 -4.21 6.77
CA VAL A 89 5.44 -4.52 7.08
C VAL A 89 5.27 -5.00 8.53
N ARG A 90 6.14 -5.92 9.01
CA ARG A 90 6.11 -6.34 10.42
C ARG A 90 6.41 -5.21 11.38
N ALA A 91 7.38 -4.35 11.05
CA ALA A 91 7.71 -3.19 11.88
C ALA A 91 6.56 -2.17 11.91
N SER A 92 5.85 -1.98 10.81
CA SER A 92 4.65 -1.15 10.71
C SER A 92 3.52 -1.68 11.61
N ALA A 93 3.24 -3.00 11.56
CA ALA A 93 2.25 -3.62 12.43
C ALA A 93 2.62 -3.49 13.91
N ALA A 94 3.88 -3.72 14.29
CA ALA A 94 4.35 -3.57 15.67
C ALA A 94 4.29 -2.11 16.15
N LEU A 95 4.57 -1.16 15.25
CA LEU A 95 4.45 0.27 15.57
C LEU A 95 2.98 0.66 15.79
N PHE A 96 2.05 0.15 14.96
CA PHE A 96 0.62 0.30 15.19
C PHE A 96 0.21 -0.23 16.56
N GLU A 97 0.59 -1.45 16.93
CA GLU A 97 0.26 -2.03 18.25
C GLU A 97 0.77 -1.15 19.41
N THR A 98 1.94 -0.53 19.25
CA THR A 98 2.51 0.38 20.25
C THR A 98 1.62 1.59 20.51
N TYR A 99 1.00 2.14 19.46
CA TYR A 99 0.17 3.35 19.53
C TYR A 99 -1.33 3.09 19.57
N SER A 100 -1.78 1.85 19.38
CA SER A 100 -3.20 1.48 19.34
C SER A 100 -3.85 1.53 20.73
N LEU A 101 -5.06 2.08 20.79
CA LEU A 101 -6.02 1.98 21.90
C LEU A 101 -7.26 1.17 21.48
N HIS A 102 -7.22 0.51 20.34
CA HIS A 102 -8.31 -0.37 19.91
C HIS A 102 -8.51 -1.55 20.85
N SER A 103 -9.68 -2.16 20.80
CA SER A 103 -9.90 -3.46 21.46
C SER A 103 -8.90 -4.49 20.92
N PRO A 104 -8.55 -5.54 21.69
CA PRO A 104 -7.63 -6.58 21.18
C PRO A 104 -8.09 -7.21 19.87
N ALA A 105 -9.40 -7.39 19.68
CA ALA A 105 -9.96 -7.95 18.45
C ALA A 105 -9.79 -6.99 17.25
N ASP A 106 -10.07 -5.70 17.43
CA ASP A 106 -9.92 -4.69 16.39
C ASP A 106 -8.44 -4.46 16.07
N ALA A 107 -7.57 -4.42 17.07
CA ALA A 107 -6.12 -4.30 16.86
C ALA A 107 -5.57 -5.48 16.04
N GLN A 108 -6.01 -6.71 16.33
CA GLN A 108 -5.65 -7.89 15.55
C GLN A 108 -6.15 -7.79 14.11
N ALA A 109 -7.37 -7.27 13.88
CA ALA A 109 -7.90 -7.07 12.54
C ALA A 109 -7.05 -6.08 11.74
N VAL A 110 -6.67 -4.93 12.32
CA VAL A 110 -5.79 -3.95 11.66
C VAL A 110 -4.40 -4.54 11.39
N CYS A 111 -3.80 -5.24 12.35
CA CYS A 111 -2.51 -5.92 12.12
C CYS A 111 -2.60 -6.94 10.99
N GLU A 112 -3.69 -7.71 10.89
CA GLU A 112 -3.87 -8.67 9.81
C GLU A 112 -3.96 -7.98 8.43
N LEU A 113 -4.67 -6.84 8.33
CA LEU A 113 -4.71 -6.03 7.13
C LEU A 113 -3.27 -5.57 6.75
N ILE A 114 -2.54 -4.98 7.69
CA ILE A 114 -1.16 -4.53 7.46
C ILE A 114 -0.29 -5.69 6.99
N LEU A 115 -0.28 -6.81 7.71
CA LEU A 115 0.57 -7.96 7.39
C LEU A 115 0.23 -8.60 6.04
N ALA A 116 -1.02 -8.49 5.57
CA ALA A 116 -1.45 -9.00 4.28
C ALA A 116 -0.78 -8.31 3.10
N THR A 117 -0.29 -7.07 3.25
CA THR A 117 0.44 -6.35 2.19
C THR A 117 1.77 -7.03 1.84
N THR A 118 2.33 -7.86 2.70
CA THR A 118 3.53 -8.67 2.39
C THR A 118 3.34 -9.57 1.17
N THR A 119 2.15 -10.11 0.99
CA THR A 119 1.88 -11.10 -0.05
C THR A 119 0.76 -10.68 -1.02
N HIS A 120 0.01 -9.63 -0.70
CA HIS A 120 -1.12 -9.06 -1.46
C HIS A 120 -1.99 -10.12 -2.16
N LEU A 121 -1.50 -10.61 -3.30
CA LEU A 121 -2.24 -11.47 -4.23
C LEU A 121 -2.63 -12.83 -3.63
N SER A 122 -1.79 -13.40 -2.78
CA SER A 122 -2.01 -14.71 -2.16
C SER A 122 -2.50 -14.63 -0.70
N ALA A 123 -2.61 -13.42 -0.13
CA ALA A 123 -3.10 -13.23 1.23
C ALA A 123 -4.56 -13.69 1.36
N GLN A 124 -4.92 -14.23 2.51
CA GLN A 124 -6.28 -14.69 2.81
C GLN A 124 -6.70 -14.17 4.18
N ALA A 125 -7.94 -13.68 4.26
CA ALA A 125 -8.53 -13.22 5.51
C ALA A 125 -8.72 -14.38 6.49
N SER A 126 -8.39 -14.18 7.76
CA SER A 126 -8.73 -15.10 8.82
C SER A 126 -10.23 -15.11 9.10
N GLU A 127 -10.77 -16.26 9.42
CA GLU A 127 -12.17 -16.37 9.83
C GLU A 127 -12.41 -15.74 11.22
N GLY A 128 -13.62 -15.25 11.44
CA GLY A 128 -14.11 -14.89 12.77
C GLY A 128 -13.63 -13.56 13.34
N ARG A 129 -12.99 -12.68 12.57
CA ARG A 129 -12.57 -11.35 13.04
C ARG A 129 -13.80 -10.51 13.44
N TYR A 130 -14.64 -10.21 12.45
CA TYR A 130 -15.96 -9.60 12.60
C TYR A 130 -16.79 -9.87 11.35
N LYS A 131 -18.09 -9.60 11.42
CA LYS A 131 -18.98 -9.77 10.25
C LYS A 131 -18.56 -8.78 9.15
N GLY A 132 -18.22 -9.29 7.97
CA GLY A 132 -17.78 -8.50 6.82
C GLY A 132 -16.27 -8.27 6.74
N PHE A 133 -15.46 -8.84 7.64
CA PHE A 133 -14.00 -8.67 7.62
C PHE A 133 -13.38 -9.15 6.31
N SER A 134 -13.85 -10.24 5.73
CA SER A 134 -13.31 -10.71 4.43
C SER A 134 -13.48 -9.68 3.32
N GLN A 135 -14.61 -8.95 3.29
CA GLN A 135 -14.83 -7.87 2.32
C GLN A 135 -13.93 -6.66 2.59
N ASP A 136 -13.77 -6.26 3.85
CA ASP A 136 -12.86 -5.17 4.23
C ASP A 136 -11.40 -5.52 3.91
N PHE A 137 -11.01 -6.78 4.13
CA PHE A 137 -9.70 -7.30 3.79
C PHE A 137 -9.43 -7.23 2.29
N ASP A 138 -10.39 -7.69 1.48
CA ASP A 138 -10.30 -7.62 0.03
C ASP A 138 -10.26 -6.17 -0.47
N LEU A 139 -11.09 -5.29 0.10
CA LEU A 139 -11.11 -3.86 -0.21
C LEU A 139 -9.77 -3.19 0.10
N PHE A 140 -9.19 -3.47 1.26
CA PHE A 140 -7.91 -2.87 1.65
C PHE A 140 -6.78 -3.24 0.68
N LEU A 141 -6.67 -4.52 0.31
CA LEU A 141 -5.64 -4.98 -0.63
C LEU A 141 -5.86 -4.43 -2.04
N ASP A 142 -7.12 -4.30 -2.47
CA ASP A 142 -7.46 -3.69 -3.75
C ASP A 142 -7.12 -2.20 -3.78
N LEU A 143 -7.36 -1.48 -2.67
CA LEU A 143 -6.98 -0.07 -2.54
C LEU A 143 -5.47 0.11 -2.67
N ASP A 144 -4.67 -0.72 -2.01
CA ASP A 144 -3.21 -0.62 -2.04
C ASP A 144 -2.65 -0.87 -3.45
N LEU A 145 -3.20 -1.83 -4.17
CA LEU A 145 -2.84 -2.09 -5.58
C LEU A 145 -3.51 -1.14 -6.59
N SER A 146 -4.42 -0.26 -6.16
CA SER A 146 -5.22 0.58 -7.07
C SER A 146 -4.40 1.56 -7.91
N SER A 147 -3.19 1.91 -7.48
CA SER A 147 -2.25 2.74 -8.24
C SER A 147 -1.81 2.11 -9.56
N LEU A 148 -1.86 0.77 -9.69
CA LEU A 148 -1.62 0.06 -10.95
C LEU A 148 -2.62 0.47 -12.03
N GLY A 149 -3.88 0.76 -11.65
CA GLY A 149 -4.97 1.22 -12.53
C GLY A 149 -5.07 2.74 -12.69
N ALA A 150 -4.08 3.52 -12.26
CA ALA A 150 -4.05 4.95 -12.48
C ALA A 150 -3.84 5.28 -13.97
N SER A 151 -4.13 6.54 -14.39
CA SER A 151 -3.77 6.97 -15.75
C SER A 151 -2.28 6.77 -16.02
N TRP A 152 -1.92 6.50 -17.27
CA TRP A 152 -0.52 6.22 -17.63
C TRP A 152 0.50 7.26 -17.10
N PRO A 153 0.28 8.57 -17.21
CA PRO A 153 1.23 9.54 -16.68
C PRO A 153 1.43 9.45 -15.17
N VAL A 154 0.36 9.14 -14.42
CA VAL A 154 0.42 8.95 -12.96
C VAL A 154 1.15 7.65 -12.63
N PHE A 155 0.78 6.55 -13.27
CA PHE A 155 1.43 5.26 -13.10
C PHE A 155 2.94 5.33 -13.41
N ARG A 156 3.31 5.97 -14.52
CA ARG A 156 4.73 6.14 -14.91
C ARG A 156 5.51 6.97 -13.89
N LYS A 157 4.89 8.06 -13.41
CA LYS A 157 5.46 8.86 -12.32
C LYS A 157 5.65 8.03 -11.04
N ASN A 158 4.70 7.17 -10.69
CA ASN A 158 4.82 6.30 -9.52
C ASN A 158 6.00 5.33 -9.66
N LEU A 159 6.24 4.78 -10.87
CA LEU A 159 7.42 3.94 -11.14
C LEU A 159 8.73 4.72 -10.94
N ASP A 160 8.80 5.98 -11.41
CA ASP A 160 9.98 6.82 -11.21
C ASP A 160 10.22 7.13 -9.72
N GLN A 161 9.15 7.37 -8.97
CA GLN A 161 9.20 7.61 -7.54
C GLN A 161 9.67 6.37 -6.76
N ILE A 162 9.19 5.18 -7.13
CA ILE A 162 9.66 3.91 -6.56
C ILE A 162 11.14 3.69 -6.93
N HIS A 163 11.54 3.95 -8.18
CA HIS A 163 12.95 3.86 -8.58
C HIS A 163 13.85 4.78 -7.76
N PHE A 164 13.40 5.99 -7.47
CA PHE A 164 14.10 6.89 -6.57
C PHE A 164 14.31 6.30 -5.16
N GLU A 165 13.32 5.63 -4.59
CA GLU A 165 13.44 4.96 -3.29
C GLU A 165 14.48 3.83 -3.30
N TYR A 166 14.66 3.17 -4.44
CA TYR A 166 15.63 2.10 -4.66
C TYR A 166 16.92 2.59 -5.34
N SER A 167 17.31 3.85 -5.12
CA SER A 167 18.42 4.51 -5.81
C SER A 167 19.80 3.88 -5.58
N LEU A 168 20.00 3.07 -4.53
CA LEU A 168 21.25 2.32 -4.32
C LEU A 168 21.24 0.96 -5.03
N THR A 169 20.12 0.49 -5.53
CA THR A 169 20.03 -0.74 -6.32
C THR A 169 20.51 -0.43 -7.75
N PRO A 170 21.45 -1.21 -8.32
CA PRO A 170 21.84 -1.05 -9.72
C PRO A 170 20.61 -1.05 -10.63
N GLN A 171 20.56 -0.12 -11.56
CA GLN A 171 19.40 0.13 -12.41
C GLN A 171 18.93 -1.13 -13.16
N GLU A 172 19.86 -1.93 -13.67
CA GLU A 172 19.55 -3.19 -14.34
C GLU A 172 18.81 -4.16 -13.40
N ILE A 173 19.29 -4.31 -12.15
CA ILE A 173 18.66 -5.18 -11.14
C ILE A 173 17.27 -4.67 -10.80
N PHE A 174 17.11 -3.36 -10.61
CA PHE A 174 15.81 -2.76 -10.35
C PHE A 174 14.81 -3.06 -11.49
N TYR A 175 15.22 -2.90 -12.75
CA TYR A 175 14.37 -3.17 -13.91
C TYR A 175 13.98 -4.65 -14.01
N GLN A 176 14.92 -5.57 -13.75
CA GLN A 176 14.63 -7.02 -13.71
C GLN A 176 13.64 -7.38 -12.60
N ASP A 177 13.77 -6.77 -11.41
CA ASP A 177 12.85 -6.98 -10.29
C ASP A 177 11.45 -6.47 -10.63
N ARG A 178 11.33 -5.30 -11.28
CA ARG A 178 10.04 -4.77 -11.74
C ARG A 178 9.40 -5.66 -12.80
N LEU A 179 10.16 -6.19 -13.75
CA LEU A 179 9.66 -7.13 -14.74
C LEU A 179 9.08 -8.39 -14.07
N ARG A 180 9.83 -9.01 -13.15
CA ARG A 180 9.36 -10.19 -12.39
C ARG A 180 8.08 -9.89 -11.60
N MET A 181 7.99 -8.71 -11.00
CA MET A 181 6.77 -8.29 -10.29
C MET A 181 5.59 -8.13 -11.25
N PHE A 182 5.77 -7.50 -12.41
CA PHE A 182 4.72 -7.33 -13.40
C PHE A 182 4.28 -8.65 -14.04
N GLU A 183 5.19 -9.59 -14.30
CA GLU A 183 4.87 -10.96 -14.72
C GLU A 183 3.99 -11.66 -13.67
N LYS A 184 4.33 -11.52 -12.40
CA LYS A 184 3.53 -12.05 -11.31
C LYS A 184 2.12 -11.45 -11.33
N PHE A 185 1.97 -10.14 -11.49
CA PHE A 185 0.66 -9.49 -11.57
C PHE A 185 -0.15 -9.95 -12.79
N GLN A 186 0.48 -10.12 -13.94
CA GLN A 186 -0.18 -10.67 -15.14
C GLN A 186 -0.70 -12.09 -14.94
N ASN A 187 0.03 -12.94 -14.22
CA ASN A 187 -0.40 -14.30 -13.93
C ASN A 187 -1.67 -14.36 -13.06
N TYR A 188 -1.95 -13.35 -12.25
CA TYR A 188 -3.23 -13.22 -11.55
C TYR A 188 -4.36 -12.69 -12.45
N SER A 189 -4.03 -12.02 -13.56
CA SER A 189 -4.97 -11.59 -14.60
C SER A 189 -6.23 -10.93 -14.02
N VAL A 190 -7.40 -11.55 -14.23
CA VAL A 190 -8.70 -11.04 -13.73
C VAL A 190 -8.80 -11.00 -12.19
N ASN A 191 -7.95 -11.72 -11.49
CA ASN A 191 -7.93 -11.76 -10.03
C ASN A 191 -6.89 -10.79 -9.42
N LEU A 192 -6.34 -9.86 -10.22
CA LEU A 192 -5.47 -8.80 -9.72
C LEU A 192 -6.16 -7.95 -8.66
N TYR A 193 -7.45 -7.69 -8.85
CA TYR A 193 -8.34 -7.10 -7.85
C TYR A 193 -9.39 -8.11 -7.42
N ARG A 194 -9.73 -8.14 -6.15
CA ARG A 194 -10.58 -9.14 -5.51
C ARG A 194 -12.06 -8.79 -5.63
N LEU A 195 -12.42 -7.52 -5.42
CA LEU A 195 -13.79 -7.03 -5.52
C LEU A 195 -14.16 -6.72 -6.96
N LYS A 196 -15.44 -6.93 -7.28
CA LYS A 196 -15.97 -6.61 -8.61
C LYS A 196 -15.84 -5.12 -8.91
N GLU A 197 -16.18 -4.28 -7.95
CA GLU A 197 -16.14 -2.83 -8.05
C GLU A 197 -14.73 -2.32 -8.34
N SER A 198 -13.72 -2.87 -7.69
CA SER A 198 -12.31 -2.58 -7.93
C SER A 198 -11.87 -3.00 -9.35
N ARG A 199 -12.31 -4.18 -9.80
CA ARG A 199 -12.06 -4.64 -11.18
C ARG A 199 -12.70 -3.71 -12.21
N ASP A 200 -13.94 -3.32 -12.00
CA ASP A 200 -14.65 -2.42 -12.90
C ASP A 200 -13.97 -1.04 -13.03
N LEU A 201 -13.35 -0.56 -11.94
CA LEU A 201 -12.67 0.74 -11.90
C LEU A 201 -11.24 0.70 -12.47
N TRP A 202 -10.47 -0.34 -12.15
CA TRP A 202 -9.00 -0.28 -12.30
C TRP A 202 -8.38 -1.36 -13.17
N LEU A 203 -9.05 -2.51 -13.37
CA LEU A 203 -8.40 -3.69 -13.97
C LEU A 203 -7.92 -3.46 -15.40
N ALA A 204 -8.77 -2.90 -16.25
CA ALA A 204 -8.42 -2.70 -17.66
C ALA A 204 -7.20 -1.76 -17.81
N GLN A 205 -7.20 -0.66 -17.05
CA GLN A 205 -6.09 0.28 -17.08
C GLN A 205 -4.82 -0.31 -16.46
N ALA A 206 -4.93 -1.11 -15.38
CA ALA A 206 -3.80 -1.78 -14.75
C ALA A 206 -3.13 -2.76 -15.72
N GLN A 207 -3.90 -3.56 -16.46
CA GLN A 207 -3.38 -4.50 -17.44
C GLN A 207 -2.64 -3.77 -18.57
N GLU A 208 -3.18 -2.67 -19.07
CA GLU A 208 -2.54 -1.85 -20.10
C GLU A 208 -1.24 -1.21 -19.58
N ASN A 209 -1.27 -0.65 -18.36
CA ASN A 209 -0.10 -0.05 -17.73
C ASN A 209 1.03 -1.07 -17.51
N ILE A 210 0.70 -2.25 -17.00
CA ILE A 210 1.68 -3.33 -16.76
C ILE A 210 2.33 -3.74 -18.09
N LYS A 211 1.52 -4.00 -19.12
CA LYS A 211 2.02 -4.39 -20.45
C LYS A 211 2.95 -3.33 -21.03
N ARG A 212 2.55 -2.06 -20.95
CA ARG A 212 3.36 -0.95 -21.47
C ARG A 212 4.65 -0.78 -20.69
N ALA A 213 4.60 -0.87 -19.36
CA ALA A 213 5.79 -0.78 -18.51
C ALA A 213 6.78 -1.91 -18.79
N GLN A 214 6.31 -3.14 -19.03
CA GLN A 214 7.18 -4.26 -19.41
C GLN A 214 7.92 -3.99 -20.72
N ILE A 215 7.24 -3.45 -21.73
CA ILE A 215 7.88 -3.09 -23.00
C ILE A 215 8.97 -2.03 -22.76
N GLU A 216 8.66 -0.94 -22.05
CA GLU A 216 9.63 0.12 -21.73
C GLU A 216 10.84 -0.42 -20.95
N LEU A 217 10.64 -1.30 -19.97
CA LEU A 217 11.72 -1.88 -19.17
C LEU A 217 12.62 -2.81 -20.01
N LEU A 218 12.04 -3.62 -20.90
CA LEU A 218 12.80 -4.47 -21.81
C LEU A 218 13.65 -3.65 -22.79
N GLU A 219 13.11 -2.53 -23.31
CA GLU A 219 13.87 -1.60 -24.17
C GLU A 219 15.02 -0.94 -23.43
N LEU A 220 14.84 -0.64 -22.13
CA LEU A 220 15.90 -0.06 -21.28
C LEU A 220 16.99 -1.09 -20.95
N LEU A 221 16.65 -2.34 -20.76
CA LEU A 221 17.61 -3.43 -20.50
C LEU A 221 18.39 -3.86 -21.76
N ALA A 222 17.90 -3.54 -22.96
CA ALA A 222 18.57 -3.85 -24.22
C ALA A 222 19.62 -2.81 -24.65
N LYS A 223 19.75 -1.71 -23.92
CA LYS A 223 20.70 -0.60 -24.19
C LYS A 223 21.99 -0.75 -23.42
#